data_a884ee98904c755e42eeb8f8edf827a7
#
_entry.id   a884ee98904c755e42eeb8f8edf827a7
#
_cell.length_a   1.000
_cell.length_b   1.000
_cell.length_c   1.000
_cell.angle_alpha   90.00
_cell.angle_beta   90.00
_cell.angle_gamma   90.00
#
_symmetry.space_group_name_H-M   'P 1'
#
loop_
_entity.id
_entity.type
_entity.pdbx_description
1 polymer ?
#
loop_
_entity_poly.entity_id
_entity_poly.type
_entity_poly.pdbx_seq_one_letter_code
_entity_poly.pdbx_strand_id
1 'polypeptide(L)'
;MLRSDQVLVTVGTACSMSAVGSTETYQARVAGSDEWLPLAAFDAGLVELDPDAAHAGDGMRWADGDHAGQPVSLDELERLHGDALRENSGIRHVPGVRERAPRVVTDIAAPLPHDLETVGLRRLAGLRFEDIRASRLKEMHGLFQNDPLLSPSLQSQLFAYGALGALAGLPRPLPEIVSDPFAFRVASATAFGGLDGLGQWLRPDAPLPEGGFPKDTFAVRLAHSLGSHGPALVSTMLSPAYGISRVLKNPELRDSLRSENVGFMRVPQTPLTAVGACASSLVALADVAPQLLFDYPGFQKPKMVLWTAADAALQPAYGILEAFGGGALMTGDKLAAKNAAHADGVVRSVHDSLAPFDIDADGTVVGHGGSGLLVTTLDFALRHHLDITSIIVGWGQSAEAGGKAHFAGVGFGGENALVQALDMAYEGHGYGVHDFHYLAAHATGTRTNSKTDLGTALAGLRGAAQRQGLEGDLPKLFVGTPKAVGDGHTMGETGLKAVAQALQFVLGRKAPGVPTLRRLDPDLADVAGHFTLQAEPSEGMADGGAICATQGFGGYNGAVALRSATADAFARYACDADVLKDYLAAWPTIRAEREVRERVARRSPKLALAMAERHAWKGLDA
;
A
#
# COMPACT_ATOMS: atom_id res chain seq x y z
N MET A 1 -20.14 24.75 -5.30
CA MET A 1 -18.96 24.69 -4.41
C MET A 1 -19.25 23.63 -3.35
N LEU A 2 -18.44 22.58 -3.27
CA LEU A 2 -18.57 21.56 -2.21
C LEU A 2 -18.22 22.17 -0.85
N ARG A 3 -18.90 21.68 0.21
CA ARG A 3 -18.52 22.03 1.58
C ARG A 3 -17.30 21.22 1.99
N SER A 4 -16.51 21.74 2.92
CA SER A 4 -15.28 21.07 3.41
C SER A 4 -15.55 19.67 4.03
N ASP A 5 -16.74 19.43 4.57
CA ASP A 5 -17.15 18.11 5.07
C ASP A 5 -17.56 17.11 3.97
N GLN A 6 -17.59 17.56 2.71
CA GLN A 6 -17.86 16.75 1.51
C GLN A 6 -16.60 16.49 0.66
N VAL A 7 -15.43 16.88 1.14
CA VAL A 7 -14.15 16.75 0.45
C VAL A 7 -13.25 15.77 1.20
N LEU A 8 -12.78 14.74 0.53
CA LEU A 8 -11.86 13.77 1.11
C LEU A 8 -10.41 14.22 0.94
N VAL A 9 -9.63 14.00 1.96
CA VAL A 9 -8.20 14.29 1.98
C VAL A 9 -7.41 13.12 2.53
N THR A 10 -6.17 12.96 2.05
CA THR A 10 -5.20 12.09 2.68
C THR A 10 -4.44 12.83 3.77
N VAL A 11 -4.16 12.16 4.87
CA VAL A 11 -3.43 12.70 6.02
C VAL A 11 -2.13 11.95 6.19
N GLY A 12 -1.03 12.68 6.27
CA GLY A 12 0.30 12.09 6.31
C GLY A 12 0.71 11.47 4.97
N THR A 13 1.79 10.74 4.97
CA THR A 13 2.26 9.99 3.79
C THR A 13 1.88 8.52 3.90
N ALA A 14 1.64 7.88 2.76
CA ALA A 14 1.41 6.45 2.75
C ALA A 14 2.66 5.73 3.28
N CYS A 15 2.47 4.93 4.33
CA CYS A 15 3.50 4.00 4.78
C CYS A 15 3.38 2.73 3.93
N SER A 16 4.40 2.40 3.20
CA SER A 16 4.47 1.20 2.38
C SER A 16 5.77 0.47 2.61
N MET A 17 5.69 -0.84 2.70
CA MET A 17 6.82 -1.73 2.81
C MET A 17 6.66 -2.95 1.91
N SER A 18 7.76 -3.37 1.36
CA SER A 18 7.88 -4.60 0.60
C SER A 18 9.11 -5.38 1.05
N ALA A 19 9.32 -6.55 0.44
CA ALA A 19 10.52 -7.34 0.68
C ALA A 19 11.84 -6.64 0.33
N VAL A 20 11.80 -5.57 -0.45
CA VAL A 20 12.99 -4.84 -0.95
C VAL A 20 13.19 -3.46 -0.33
N GLY A 21 12.33 -3.06 0.60
CA GLY A 21 12.54 -1.83 1.35
C GLY A 21 11.28 -1.07 1.73
N SER A 22 11.49 -0.03 2.48
CA SER A 22 10.44 0.88 2.95
C SER A 22 10.20 2.01 1.95
N THR A 23 9.10 2.75 2.16
CA THR A 23 8.80 3.97 1.40
C THR A 23 9.94 4.99 1.48
N GLU A 24 10.60 5.09 2.64
CA GLU A 24 11.70 6.03 2.86
C GLU A 24 12.92 5.66 1.99
N THR A 25 13.33 4.40 2.03
CA THR A 25 14.42 3.88 1.19
C THR A 25 14.14 4.05 -0.29
N TYR A 26 12.91 3.76 -0.69
CA TYR A 26 12.45 3.94 -2.05
C TYR A 26 12.55 5.41 -2.48
N GLN A 27 12.10 6.36 -1.66
CA GLN A 27 12.15 7.78 -1.96
C GLN A 27 13.58 8.30 -2.02
N ALA A 28 14.45 7.89 -1.10
CA ALA A 28 15.86 8.23 -1.13
C ALA A 28 16.53 7.77 -2.43
N ARG A 29 16.18 6.57 -2.90
CA ARG A 29 16.69 6.02 -4.16
C ARG A 29 16.20 6.81 -5.38
N VAL A 30 14.91 7.09 -5.47
CA VAL A 30 14.32 7.86 -6.58
C VAL A 30 14.86 9.29 -6.61
N ALA A 31 15.09 9.88 -5.44
CA ALA A 31 15.68 11.19 -5.31
C ALA A 31 17.19 11.23 -5.63
N GLY A 32 17.86 10.08 -5.70
CA GLY A 32 19.31 10.01 -5.81
C GLY A 32 20.02 10.53 -4.56
N SER A 33 19.42 10.34 -3.38
CA SER A 33 19.93 10.81 -2.10
C SER A 33 21.03 9.91 -1.55
N ASP A 34 22.04 10.48 -0.92
CA ASP A 34 23.11 9.76 -0.21
C ASP A 34 22.57 8.94 0.99
N GLU A 35 21.37 9.27 1.46
CA GLU A 35 20.71 8.52 2.53
C GLU A 35 20.21 7.12 2.09
N TRP A 36 20.20 6.86 0.80
CA TRP A 36 19.69 5.61 0.28
C TRP A 36 20.46 4.38 0.81
N LEU A 37 21.77 4.43 0.86
CA LEU A 37 22.60 3.29 1.29
C LEU A 37 22.41 2.95 2.78
N PRO A 38 22.46 3.90 3.72
CA PRO A 38 22.10 3.65 5.12
C PRO A 38 20.71 3.07 5.31
N LEU A 39 19.72 3.60 4.59
CA LEU A 39 18.34 3.13 4.67
C LEU A 39 18.20 1.70 4.11
N ALA A 40 18.85 1.40 3.00
CA ALA A 40 18.87 0.05 2.43
C ALA A 40 19.55 -0.96 3.38
N ALA A 41 20.64 -0.57 4.01
CA ALA A 41 21.34 -1.39 5.01
C ALA A 41 20.48 -1.65 6.25
N PHE A 42 19.73 -0.64 6.67
CA PHE A 42 18.79 -0.76 7.77
C PHE A 42 17.60 -1.67 7.41
N ASP A 43 17.02 -1.51 6.23
CA ASP A 43 15.96 -2.37 5.74
C ASP A 43 16.45 -3.84 5.61
N ALA A 44 17.69 -4.03 5.21
CA ALA A 44 18.35 -5.35 5.19
C ALA A 44 18.71 -5.90 6.58
N GLY A 45 18.55 -5.10 7.64
CA GLY A 45 18.87 -5.50 9.01
C GLY A 45 20.38 -5.59 9.30
N LEU A 46 21.21 -4.94 8.49
CA LEU A 46 22.68 -4.89 8.70
C LEU A 46 23.07 -3.85 9.75
N VAL A 47 22.34 -2.74 9.81
CA VAL A 47 22.61 -1.65 10.73
C VAL A 47 21.37 -1.22 11.50
N GLU A 48 21.59 -0.65 12.68
CA GLU A 48 20.59 0.14 13.41
C GLU A 48 20.85 1.62 13.10
N LEU A 49 19.79 2.39 12.89
CA LEU A 49 19.84 3.83 12.70
C LEU A 49 19.51 4.54 14.00
N ASP A 50 20.15 5.68 14.22
CA ASP A 50 19.73 6.58 15.29
C ASP A 50 18.37 7.19 14.89
N PRO A 51 17.29 6.93 15.66
CA PRO A 51 15.97 7.45 15.35
C PRO A 51 15.90 8.99 15.41
N ASP A 52 16.74 9.62 16.21
CA ASP A 52 16.77 11.07 16.42
C ASP A 52 17.69 11.78 15.42
N ALA A 53 18.55 11.05 14.71
CA ALA A 53 19.43 11.64 13.71
C ALA A 53 18.67 12.27 12.55
N ALA A 54 19.14 13.43 12.10
CA ALA A 54 18.56 14.13 10.95
C ALA A 54 18.80 13.35 9.65
N HIS A 55 20.00 12.79 9.51
CA HIS A 55 20.41 12.00 8.35
C HIS A 55 20.56 10.51 8.70
N ALA A 56 20.18 9.63 7.79
CA ALA A 56 20.24 8.19 8.02
C ALA A 56 21.66 7.66 8.21
N GLY A 57 22.66 8.35 7.68
CA GLY A 57 24.06 8.01 7.87
C GLY A 57 24.65 8.36 9.23
N ASP A 58 23.95 9.18 10.01
CA ASP A 58 24.45 9.65 11.29
C ASP A 58 24.13 8.63 12.41
N GLY A 59 25.14 8.29 13.21
CA GLY A 59 24.95 7.42 14.37
C GLY A 59 24.63 5.95 14.07
N MET A 60 24.91 5.48 12.84
CA MET A 60 24.74 4.08 12.48
C MET A 60 25.55 3.14 13.36
N ARG A 61 24.96 1.99 13.67
CA ARG A 61 25.62 0.90 14.40
C ARG A 61 25.32 -0.44 13.73
N TRP A 62 26.26 -1.38 13.83
CA TRP A 62 26.00 -2.74 13.38
C TRP A 62 24.86 -3.36 14.19
N ALA A 63 23.91 -4.00 13.50
CA ALA A 63 22.72 -4.57 14.13
C ALA A 63 22.99 -5.93 14.79
N ASP A 64 23.90 -6.73 14.21
CA ASP A 64 24.21 -8.07 14.73
C ASP A 64 25.67 -8.49 14.44
N GLY A 65 26.00 -9.75 14.75
CA GLY A 65 27.32 -10.32 14.57
C GLY A 65 28.34 -9.88 15.63
N ASP A 66 29.62 -10.13 15.35
CA ASP A 66 30.73 -9.84 16.29
C ASP A 66 30.93 -8.32 16.53
N HIS A 67 30.30 -7.50 15.72
CA HIS A 67 30.38 -6.04 15.78
C HIS A 67 29.07 -5.37 16.25
N ALA A 68 28.09 -6.15 16.69
CA ALA A 68 26.80 -5.61 17.12
C ALA A 68 26.93 -4.44 18.10
N GLY A 69 26.24 -3.34 17.82
CA GLY A 69 26.27 -2.12 18.61
C GLY A 69 27.50 -1.21 18.40
N GLN A 70 28.52 -1.65 17.65
CA GLN A 70 29.68 -0.80 17.32
C GLN A 70 29.27 0.22 16.23
N PRO A 71 29.82 1.45 16.31
CA PRO A 71 29.60 2.44 15.25
C PRO A 71 30.12 1.94 13.89
N VAL A 72 29.43 2.28 12.83
CA VAL A 72 29.84 2.02 11.46
C VAL A 72 29.81 3.32 10.65
N SER A 73 30.82 3.55 9.86
CA SER A 73 30.87 4.69 8.93
C SER A 73 30.22 4.35 7.58
N LEU A 74 29.79 5.40 6.87
CA LEU A 74 29.25 5.23 5.52
C LEU A 74 30.27 4.58 4.58
N ASP A 75 31.55 4.99 4.65
CA ASP A 75 32.64 4.42 3.83
C ASP A 75 32.87 2.93 4.13
N GLU A 76 32.75 2.54 5.38
CA GLU A 76 32.89 1.14 5.77
C GLU A 76 31.71 0.31 5.29
N LEU A 77 30.48 0.82 5.45
CA LEU A 77 29.26 0.20 4.94
C LEU A 77 29.33 0.02 3.42
N GLU A 78 29.74 1.07 2.71
CA GLU A 78 29.91 1.07 1.26
C GLU A 78 30.92 0.00 0.83
N ARG A 79 32.08 -0.02 1.45
CA ARG A 79 33.16 -0.98 1.14
C ARG A 79 32.77 -2.43 1.38
N LEU A 80 32.02 -2.72 2.45
CA LEU A 80 31.66 -4.08 2.84
C LEU A 80 30.41 -4.59 2.14
N HIS A 81 29.42 -3.74 1.95
CA HIS A 81 28.08 -4.15 1.54
C HIS A 81 27.49 -3.32 0.38
N GLY A 82 28.17 -2.26 -0.07
CA GLY A 82 27.63 -1.33 -1.06
C GLY A 82 27.15 -2.01 -2.34
N ASP A 83 27.98 -2.88 -2.93
CA ASP A 83 27.59 -3.61 -4.15
C ASP A 83 26.44 -4.58 -3.89
N ALA A 84 26.49 -5.33 -2.79
CA ALA A 84 25.42 -6.25 -2.42
C ALA A 84 24.11 -5.50 -2.18
N LEU A 85 24.15 -4.34 -1.52
CA LEU A 85 22.97 -3.52 -1.29
C LEU A 85 22.42 -2.92 -2.59
N ARG A 86 23.27 -2.46 -3.51
CA ARG A 86 22.82 -1.97 -4.83
C ARG A 86 22.15 -3.06 -5.64
N GLU A 87 22.69 -4.25 -5.59
CA GLU A 87 22.08 -5.41 -6.24
C GLU A 87 20.79 -5.84 -5.56
N ASN A 88 20.73 -5.78 -4.23
CA ASN A 88 19.65 -6.30 -3.41
C ASN A 88 18.51 -5.31 -3.19
N SER A 89 18.77 -4.01 -3.22
CA SER A 89 17.75 -2.97 -3.08
C SER A 89 17.05 -2.64 -4.40
N GLY A 90 17.42 -3.33 -5.45
CA GLY A 90 16.68 -3.35 -6.71
C GLY A 90 15.45 -4.24 -6.62
N ILE A 91 14.76 -4.31 -7.73
CA ILE A 91 13.68 -5.24 -7.95
C ILE A 91 14.21 -6.66 -7.71
N ARG A 92 13.81 -7.33 -6.63
CA ARG A 92 13.92 -8.78 -6.49
C ARG A 92 15.33 -9.37 -6.41
N HIS A 93 16.19 -8.77 -5.70
CA HIS A 93 17.35 -9.50 -5.32
C HIS A 93 17.04 -10.42 -4.13
N VAL A 94 17.25 -11.71 -4.36
CA VAL A 94 17.22 -12.72 -3.32
C VAL A 94 18.63 -13.26 -3.20
N PRO A 95 19.27 -13.17 -2.02
CA PRO A 95 20.59 -13.73 -1.82
C PRO A 95 20.64 -15.22 -2.21
N GLY A 96 21.71 -15.66 -2.86
CA GLY A 96 21.92 -17.05 -3.28
C GLY A 96 21.20 -17.48 -4.56
N VAL A 97 20.40 -16.63 -5.15
CA VAL A 97 19.67 -16.93 -6.37
C VAL A 97 20.56 -16.93 -7.62
N ARG A 98 21.64 -16.16 -7.64
CA ARG A 98 22.60 -16.14 -8.75
C ARG A 98 23.22 -17.50 -9.03
N GLU A 99 23.23 -18.40 -8.07
CA GLU A 99 23.81 -19.73 -8.21
C GLU A 99 22.86 -20.76 -8.81
N ARG A 100 21.58 -20.42 -8.97
CA ARG A 100 20.58 -21.28 -9.59
C ARG A 100 20.31 -20.81 -11.00
N ALA A 101 20.42 -21.71 -11.98
CA ALA A 101 19.87 -21.45 -13.30
C ALA A 101 18.34 -21.28 -13.14
N PRO A 102 17.80 -20.06 -13.24
CA PRO A 102 16.43 -19.83 -12.83
C PRO A 102 15.49 -20.33 -13.91
N ARG A 103 14.74 -21.36 -13.61
CA ARG A 103 13.64 -21.81 -14.48
C ARG A 103 12.51 -20.78 -14.48
N VAL A 104 12.21 -20.25 -13.30
CA VAL A 104 11.20 -19.21 -13.08
C VAL A 104 11.86 -18.11 -12.28
N VAL A 105 11.79 -16.86 -12.71
CA VAL A 105 12.34 -15.74 -11.93
C VAL A 105 11.68 -15.64 -10.55
N THR A 106 10.46 -16.12 -10.44
CA THR A 106 9.71 -16.19 -9.19
C THR A 106 10.04 -17.41 -8.33
N ASP A 107 10.66 -18.47 -8.87
CA ASP A 107 11.23 -19.55 -8.04
C ASP A 107 12.38 -19.05 -7.19
N ILE A 108 12.95 -17.96 -7.62
CA ILE A 108 13.95 -17.18 -6.93
C ILE A 108 13.39 -16.61 -5.61
N ALA A 109 12.13 -16.32 -5.61
CA ALA A 109 11.43 -15.84 -4.44
C ALA A 109 10.85 -16.97 -3.56
N ALA A 110 10.79 -18.19 -4.05
CA ALA A 110 10.26 -19.34 -3.32
C ALA A 110 11.07 -19.76 -2.06
N PRO A 111 12.40 -19.54 -1.98
CA PRO A 111 13.17 -19.76 -0.75
C PRO A 111 13.06 -18.66 0.30
N LEU A 112 12.28 -17.64 0.04
CA LEU A 112 12.20 -16.41 0.83
C LEU A 112 11.76 -16.47 2.29
N PRO A 113 11.17 -17.52 2.87
CA PRO A 113 10.93 -17.49 4.31
C PRO A 113 12.17 -17.18 5.16
N HIS A 114 13.35 -17.55 4.68
CA HIS A 114 14.62 -17.29 5.38
C HIS A 114 15.25 -15.95 4.99
N ASP A 115 15.02 -15.50 3.75
CA ASP A 115 15.61 -14.28 3.23
C ASP A 115 14.74 -13.05 3.54
N LEU A 116 13.43 -13.23 3.78
CA LEU A 116 12.55 -12.19 4.27
C LEU A 116 12.92 -11.72 5.69
N GLU A 117 13.55 -12.57 6.48
CA GLU A 117 14.16 -12.17 7.75
C GLU A 117 15.39 -11.28 7.52
N THR A 118 16.03 -11.38 6.36
CA THR A 118 17.23 -10.60 6.04
C THR A 118 16.96 -9.33 5.25
N VAL A 119 15.82 -9.22 4.55
CA VAL A 119 15.52 -8.07 3.68
C VAL A 119 14.30 -7.32 4.21
N GLY A 120 14.51 -6.22 4.88
CA GLY A 120 13.48 -5.24 5.25
C GLY A 120 12.42 -5.72 6.26
N LEU A 121 12.11 -7.00 6.32
CA LEU A 121 11.14 -7.55 7.27
C LEU A 121 11.71 -7.77 8.68
N ARG A 122 13.02 -7.66 8.89
CA ARG A 122 13.59 -7.58 10.24
C ARG A 122 13.05 -6.38 11.03
N ARG A 123 12.65 -5.31 10.37
CA ARG A 123 11.88 -4.23 11.00
C ARG A 123 10.57 -4.73 11.60
N LEU A 124 9.89 -5.65 10.92
CA LEU A 124 8.66 -6.25 11.41
C LEU A 124 8.93 -7.35 12.44
N ALA A 125 10.05 -8.05 12.36
CA ALA A 125 10.50 -9.00 13.39
C ALA A 125 10.86 -8.30 14.70
N GLY A 126 11.32 -7.03 14.64
CA GLY A 126 11.47 -6.17 15.82
C GLY A 126 10.15 -5.73 16.45
N LEU A 127 9.06 -5.73 15.69
CA LEU A 127 7.67 -5.72 16.17
C LEU A 127 7.27 -7.16 16.45
N ARG A 128 7.85 -7.78 17.48
CA ARG A 128 7.36 -9.08 17.87
C ARG A 128 5.90 -8.95 18.22
N PHE A 129 5.06 -9.63 17.50
CA PHE A 129 3.65 -9.77 17.87
C PHE A 129 3.49 -10.35 19.28
N GLU A 130 4.51 -11.04 19.76
CA GLU A 130 4.64 -11.45 21.15
C GLU A 130 4.75 -10.25 22.09
N ASP A 131 5.39 -9.16 21.70
CA ASP A 131 5.48 -7.93 22.48
C ASP A 131 4.18 -7.13 22.40
N ILE A 132 3.51 -7.12 21.25
CA ILE A 132 2.14 -6.60 21.10
C ILE A 132 1.16 -7.46 21.94
N ARG A 133 1.32 -8.79 21.96
CA ARG A 133 0.58 -9.69 22.86
C ARG A 133 0.88 -9.42 24.33
N ALA A 134 2.13 -9.09 24.66
CA ALA A 134 2.54 -8.95 26.05
C ALA A 134 1.99 -7.68 26.70
N SER A 135 1.77 -6.59 25.94
CA SER A 135 1.44 -5.29 26.52
C SER A 135 -0.05 -5.15 26.88
N ARG A 136 -0.97 -5.54 26.01
CA ARG A 136 -2.42 -5.39 26.25
C ARG A 136 -3.32 -6.44 25.61
N LEU A 137 -2.92 -7.03 24.50
CA LEU A 137 -3.72 -8.05 23.84
C LEU A 137 -3.81 -9.33 24.68
N LYS A 138 -2.87 -9.54 25.60
CA LYS A 138 -2.85 -10.67 26.51
C LYS A 138 -4.05 -10.68 27.47
N GLU A 139 -4.49 -9.51 27.90
CA GLU A 139 -5.66 -9.38 28.77
C GLU A 139 -6.98 -9.41 27.99
N MET A 140 -6.95 -9.01 26.71
CA MET A 140 -8.15 -8.80 25.91
C MET A 140 -8.59 -10.01 25.08
N HIS A 141 -7.72 -10.95 24.75
CA HIS A 141 -8.02 -12.02 23.81
C HIS A 141 -7.51 -13.39 24.24
N GLY A 142 -8.25 -14.05 25.14
CA GLY A 142 -8.10 -15.48 25.37
C GLY A 142 -8.22 -16.35 24.11
N LEU A 143 -8.74 -15.80 23.03
CA LEU A 143 -8.83 -16.45 21.71
C LEU A 143 -7.49 -16.53 20.96
N PHE A 144 -6.56 -15.58 21.21
CA PHE A 144 -5.27 -15.55 20.51
C PHE A 144 -4.13 -16.18 21.32
N GLN A 145 -4.35 -16.47 22.60
CA GLN A 145 -3.28 -16.88 23.52
C GLN A 145 -2.75 -18.29 23.31
N ASN A 146 -3.54 -19.20 22.75
CA ASN A 146 -3.21 -20.62 22.71
C ASN A 146 -3.33 -21.27 21.33
N ASP A 147 -3.62 -20.51 20.28
CA ASP A 147 -3.73 -21.06 18.94
C ASP A 147 -2.52 -20.67 18.09
N PRO A 148 -1.59 -21.60 17.82
CA PRO A 148 -0.43 -21.35 16.96
C PRO A 148 -0.81 -20.95 15.52
N LEU A 149 -2.08 -21.14 15.13
CA LEU A 149 -2.57 -20.71 13.81
C LEU A 149 -3.06 -19.26 13.78
N LEU A 150 -3.25 -18.66 14.94
CA LEU A 150 -3.44 -17.22 15.09
C LEU A 150 -2.10 -16.51 15.35
N SER A 151 -1.00 -17.24 15.26
CA SER A 151 0.32 -16.65 15.13
C SER A 151 0.29 -15.65 13.96
N PRO A 152 0.86 -14.47 14.14
CA PRO A 152 0.78 -13.44 13.11
C PRO A 152 1.47 -13.92 11.85
N SER A 153 0.65 -14.16 10.85
CA SER A 153 1.09 -14.44 9.51
C SER A 153 1.90 -13.28 8.96
N LEU A 154 2.76 -13.53 7.99
CA LEU A 154 3.48 -12.47 7.29
C LEU A 154 2.51 -11.40 6.76
N GLN A 155 1.36 -11.83 6.24
CA GLN A 155 0.32 -10.91 5.78
C GLN A 155 -0.20 -10.01 6.89
N SER A 156 -0.47 -10.55 8.08
CA SER A 156 -0.90 -9.76 9.24
C SER A 156 0.18 -8.78 9.69
N GLN A 157 1.45 -9.17 9.60
CA GLN A 157 2.59 -8.29 9.90
C GLN A 157 2.68 -7.12 8.91
N LEU A 158 2.51 -7.39 7.62
CA LEU A 158 2.48 -6.37 6.58
C LEU A 158 1.31 -5.39 6.77
N PHE A 159 0.12 -5.87 7.13
CA PHE A 159 -1.00 -5.01 7.52
C PHE A 159 -0.67 -4.14 8.72
N ALA A 160 -0.11 -4.74 9.78
CA ALA A 160 0.25 -4.01 10.99
C ALA A 160 1.30 -2.93 10.68
N TYR A 161 2.31 -3.23 9.87
CA TYR A 161 3.32 -2.27 9.48
C TYR A 161 2.70 -1.06 8.77
N GLY A 162 1.90 -1.29 7.73
CA GLY A 162 1.23 -0.20 7.00
C GLY A 162 0.34 0.65 7.91
N ALA A 163 -0.44 0.00 8.79
CA ALA A 163 -1.32 0.66 9.73
C ALA A 163 -0.56 1.52 10.76
N LEU A 164 0.45 0.94 11.41
CA LEU A 164 1.22 1.63 12.44
C LEU A 164 2.01 2.79 11.86
N GLY A 165 2.60 2.61 10.67
CA GLY A 165 3.31 3.67 9.97
C GLY A 165 2.40 4.85 9.60
N ALA A 166 1.18 4.58 9.13
CA ALA A 166 0.21 5.64 8.83
C ALA A 166 -0.23 6.39 10.10
N LEU A 167 -0.46 5.68 11.20
CA LEU A 167 -0.84 6.29 12.48
C LEU A 167 0.30 7.10 13.11
N ALA A 168 1.54 6.71 12.89
CA ALA A 168 2.72 7.42 13.42
C ALA A 168 2.78 8.90 12.99
N GLY A 169 2.22 9.24 11.83
CA GLY A 169 2.13 10.61 11.34
C GLY A 169 1.18 11.52 12.14
N LEU A 170 0.26 10.98 12.93
CA LEU A 170 -0.72 11.77 13.66
C LEU A 170 -0.07 12.67 14.72
N PRO A 171 -0.52 13.94 14.85
CA PRO A 171 0.07 14.90 15.78
C PRO A 171 -0.22 14.56 17.25
N ARG A 172 -1.32 13.87 17.51
CA ARG A 172 -1.81 13.49 18.85
C ARG A 172 -2.29 12.05 18.82
N PRO A 173 -2.43 11.39 19.97
CA PRO A 173 -3.06 10.09 20.08
C PRO A 173 -4.42 10.03 19.37
N LEU A 174 -4.71 8.94 18.66
CA LEU A 174 -5.95 8.79 17.90
C LEU A 174 -7.22 9.04 18.74
N PRO A 175 -7.32 8.62 20.04
CA PRO A 175 -8.48 8.94 20.88
C PRO A 175 -8.69 10.42 21.17
N GLU A 176 -7.66 11.24 21.08
CA GLU A 176 -7.77 12.69 21.26
C GLU A 176 -8.25 13.39 19.96
N ILE A 177 -8.06 12.74 18.82
CA ILE A 177 -8.50 13.22 17.51
C ILE A 177 -9.90 12.69 17.20
N VAL A 178 -10.12 11.40 17.41
CA VAL A 178 -11.39 10.71 17.24
C VAL A 178 -11.78 10.13 18.60
N SER A 179 -12.55 10.88 19.37
CA SER A 179 -12.93 10.48 20.75
C SER A 179 -13.79 9.22 20.78
N ASP A 180 -14.65 9.05 19.77
CA ASP A 180 -15.50 7.88 19.64
C ASP A 180 -14.81 6.81 18.79
N PRO A 181 -14.43 5.64 19.37
CA PRO A 181 -13.78 4.57 18.63
C PRO A 181 -14.60 4.03 17.47
N PHE A 182 -15.93 4.17 17.51
CA PHE A 182 -16.81 3.74 16.43
C PHE A 182 -16.82 4.70 15.23
N ALA A 183 -16.32 5.92 15.41
CA ALA A 183 -16.12 6.88 14.34
C ALA A 183 -14.78 6.72 13.62
N PHE A 184 -13.97 5.72 14.00
CA PHE A 184 -12.76 5.30 13.30
C PHE A 184 -12.98 3.95 12.63
N ARG A 185 -12.59 3.81 11.38
CA ARG A 185 -12.72 2.57 10.63
C ARG A 185 -11.39 2.12 10.04
N VAL A 186 -11.27 0.81 9.89
CA VAL A 186 -10.22 0.18 9.10
C VAL A 186 -10.84 -0.37 7.82
N ALA A 187 -10.39 0.16 6.69
CA ALA A 187 -10.68 -0.40 5.37
C ALA A 187 -9.43 -1.13 4.89
N SER A 188 -9.57 -2.36 4.50
CA SER A 188 -8.46 -3.20 4.08
C SER A 188 -8.69 -3.81 2.72
N ALA A 189 -7.60 -4.19 2.08
CA ALA A 189 -7.61 -4.85 0.80
C ALA A 189 -6.58 -5.97 0.74
N THR A 190 -6.93 -7.02 0.04
CA THR A 190 -6.06 -8.15 -0.24
C THR A 190 -6.55 -8.87 -1.49
N ALA A 191 -5.65 -9.47 -2.26
CA ALA A 191 -6.04 -10.30 -3.39
C ALA A 191 -6.41 -11.74 -2.97
N PHE A 192 -5.79 -12.24 -1.91
CA PHE A 192 -5.83 -13.67 -1.56
C PHE A 192 -6.34 -13.96 -0.15
N GLY A 193 -6.48 -12.95 0.68
CA GLY A 193 -6.79 -13.17 2.10
C GLY A 193 -5.59 -13.67 2.91
N GLY A 194 -5.83 -14.12 4.12
CA GLY A 194 -4.80 -14.61 5.06
C GLY A 194 -4.55 -16.11 4.98
N LEU A 195 -4.44 -16.68 3.78
CA LEU A 195 -4.27 -18.13 3.56
C LEU A 195 -2.90 -18.65 4.00
N ASP A 196 -1.92 -17.78 4.20
CA ASP A 196 -0.58 -18.15 4.66
C ASP A 196 -0.58 -18.91 5.99
N GLY A 197 -1.52 -18.60 6.88
CA GLY A 197 -1.75 -19.37 8.11
C GLY A 197 -2.26 -20.79 7.87
N LEU A 198 -2.91 -21.06 6.74
CA LEU A 198 -3.37 -22.38 6.35
C LEU A 198 -2.31 -23.18 5.57
N GLY A 199 -1.32 -22.53 4.97
CA GLY A 199 -0.38 -23.16 4.05
C GLY A 199 0.46 -24.26 4.67
N GLN A 200 0.81 -24.13 5.94
CA GLN A 200 1.49 -25.20 6.66
C GLN A 200 0.63 -26.45 6.86
N TRP A 201 -0.70 -26.34 6.74
CA TRP A 201 -1.65 -27.43 6.87
C TRP A 201 -2.07 -28.02 5.53
N LEU A 202 -1.90 -27.25 4.45
CA LEU A 202 -2.20 -27.67 3.09
C LEU A 202 -1.00 -28.32 2.39
N ARG A 203 0.14 -28.44 3.07
CA ARG A 203 1.30 -29.15 2.51
C ARG A 203 0.97 -30.63 2.36
N PRO A 204 1.22 -31.23 1.19
CA PRO A 204 0.95 -32.67 0.96
C PRO A 204 1.69 -33.59 1.92
N ASP A 205 2.80 -33.15 2.47
CA ASP A 205 3.70 -33.87 3.37
C ASP A 205 3.49 -33.52 4.85
N ALA A 206 2.59 -32.59 5.17
CA ALA A 206 2.29 -32.26 6.55
C ALA A 206 1.42 -33.35 7.19
N PRO A 207 1.82 -33.94 8.34
CA PRO A 207 0.97 -34.90 9.03
C PRO A 207 -0.33 -34.22 9.47
N LEU A 208 -1.46 -34.81 9.11
CA LEU A 208 -2.74 -34.36 9.64
C LEU A 208 -2.75 -34.58 11.17
N PRO A 209 -3.32 -33.65 11.94
CA PRO A 209 -3.49 -33.81 13.36
C PRO A 209 -4.20 -35.14 13.67
N GLU A 210 -3.75 -35.86 14.68
CA GLU A 210 -4.40 -37.07 15.13
C GLU A 210 -5.86 -36.79 15.50
N GLY A 211 -6.82 -37.42 14.84
CA GLY A 211 -8.25 -37.17 15.01
C GLY A 211 -8.86 -36.16 14.01
N GLY A 212 -8.08 -35.67 13.04
CA GLY A 212 -8.54 -34.70 12.02
C GLY A 212 -8.67 -33.27 12.56
N PHE A 213 -9.13 -32.36 11.71
CA PHE A 213 -9.39 -30.96 12.13
C PHE A 213 -10.67 -30.89 12.96
N PRO A 214 -10.66 -30.29 14.15
CA PRO A 214 -11.90 -29.94 14.83
C PRO A 214 -12.73 -29.06 13.88
N LYS A 215 -13.96 -29.47 13.57
CA LYS A 215 -14.82 -28.78 12.58
C LYS A 215 -14.97 -27.29 12.87
N ASP A 216 -15.10 -26.94 14.14
CA ASP A 216 -15.24 -25.54 14.58
C ASP A 216 -13.96 -24.73 14.38
N THR A 217 -12.81 -25.35 14.57
CA THR A 217 -11.52 -24.73 14.36
C THR A 217 -11.26 -24.45 12.87
N PHE A 218 -11.63 -25.38 11.98
CA PHE A 218 -11.48 -25.18 10.53
C PHE A 218 -12.38 -24.05 10.01
N ALA A 219 -13.64 -23.99 10.43
CA ALA A 219 -14.57 -22.94 10.00
C ALA A 219 -14.13 -21.55 10.48
N VAL A 220 -13.68 -21.45 11.73
CA VAL A 220 -13.13 -20.21 12.30
C VAL A 220 -11.85 -19.79 11.55
N ARG A 221 -10.97 -20.73 11.27
CA ARG A 221 -9.73 -20.48 10.52
C ARG A 221 -9.97 -20.06 9.09
N LEU A 222 -10.91 -20.73 8.41
CA LEU A 222 -11.31 -20.35 7.06
C LEU A 222 -11.90 -18.93 7.04
N ALA A 223 -12.76 -18.61 7.99
CA ALA A 223 -13.33 -17.25 8.10
C ALA A 223 -12.25 -16.20 8.38
N HIS A 224 -11.29 -16.49 9.24
CA HIS A 224 -10.18 -15.59 9.53
C HIS A 224 -9.18 -15.50 8.36
N SER A 225 -8.98 -16.57 7.61
CA SER A 225 -8.07 -16.63 6.48
C SER A 225 -8.58 -15.87 5.25
N LEU A 226 -9.88 -15.62 5.16
CA LEU A 226 -10.50 -14.89 4.03
C LEU A 226 -10.27 -13.36 4.08
N GLY A 227 -9.20 -12.90 4.68
CA GLY A 227 -8.76 -11.51 4.57
C GLY A 227 -9.13 -10.60 5.74
N SER A 228 -9.89 -11.08 6.71
CA SER A 228 -10.33 -10.25 7.85
C SER A 228 -9.36 -10.24 9.03
N HIS A 229 -8.38 -11.15 9.08
CA HIS A 229 -7.52 -11.33 10.25
C HIS A 229 -6.58 -10.14 10.50
N GLY A 230 -5.86 -9.67 9.48
CA GLY A 230 -4.99 -8.51 9.61
C GLY A 230 -5.73 -7.24 10.01
N PRO A 231 -6.82 -6.85 9.31
CA PRO A 231 -7.66 -5.73 9.68
C PRO A 231 -8.29 -5.87 11.07
N ALA A 232 -8.77 -7.07 11.42
CA ALA A 232 -9.32 -7.33 12.74
C ALA A 232 -8.26 -7.19 13.84
N LEU A 233 -7.03 -7.65 13.58
CA LEU A 233 -5.91 -7.47 14.49
C LEU A 233 -5.62 -5.99 14.73
N VAL A 234 -5.50 -5.19 13.68
CA VAL A 234 -5.26 -3.74 13.79
C VAL A 234 -6.42 -3.06 14.52
N SER A 235 -7.66 -3.36 14.15
CA SER A 235 -8.83 -2.80 14.82
C SER A 235 -8.85 -3.14 16.31
N THR A 236 -8.48 -4.36 16.67
CA THR A 236 -8.41 -4.83 18.07
C THR A 236 -7.28 -4.17 18.84
N MET A 237 -6.13 -3.93 18.21
CA MET A 237 -5.02 -3.20 18.83
C MET A 237 -5.41 -1.77 19.18
N LEU A 238 -6.21 -1.12 18.34
CA LEU A 238 -6.64 0.25 18.52
C LEU A 238 -7.82 0.37 19.45
N SER A 239 -8.78 -0.55 19.41
CA SER A 239 -9.97 -0.48 20.22
C SER A 239 -10.35 -1.84 20.83
N PRO A 240 -10.30 -1.96 22.16
CA PRO A 240 -10.82 -3.11 22.86
C PRO A 240 -12.29 -3.43 22.56
N ALA A 241 -13.07 -2.41 22.22
CA ALA A 241 -14.49 -2.55 21.85
C ALA A 241 -14.70 -3.35 20.56
N TYR A 242 -13.70 -3.45 19.70
CA TYR A 242 -13.75 -4.29 18.51
C TYR A 242 -13.67 -5.80 18.81
N GLY A 243 -13.36 -6.18 20.03
CA GLY A 243 -13.44 -7.56 20.47
C GLY A 243 -14.88 -8.03 20.64
N ILE A 244 -15.53 -8.51 19.58
CA ILE A 244 -16.92 -9.06 19.62
C ILE A 244 -17.11 -10.04 20.77
N SER A 245 -16.09 -10.83 21.12
CA SER A 245 -16.13 -11.79 22.20
C SER A 245 -16.28 -11.13 23.57
N ARG A 246 -15.80 -9.91 23.77
CA ARG A 246 -15.90 -9.20 25.05
C ARG A 246 -17.29 -8.62 25.24
N VAL A 247 -17.84 -8.00 24.20
CA VAL A 247 -19.23 -7.50 24.20
C VAL A 247 -20.23 -8.62 24.40
N LEU A 248 -20.00 -9.77 23.78
CA LEU A 248 -20.87 -10.95 23.93
C LEU A 248 -20.74 -11.64 25.31
N LYS A 249 -19.57 -11.58 25.92
CA LYS A 249 -19.28 -12.21 27.22
C LYS A 249 -19.59 -11.31 28.43
N ASN A 250 -19.71 -10.01 28.24
CA ASN A 250 -20.05 -9.07 29.33
C ASN A 250 -21.50 -8.59 29.17
N PRO A 251 -22.45 -9.14 29.99
CA PRO A 251 -23.85 -8.73 29.93
C PRO A 251 -24.06 -7.24 30.27
N GLU A 252 -23.31 -6.68 31.22
CA GLU A 252 -23.43 -5.29 31.64
C GLU A 252 -23.01 -4.33 30.53
N LEU A 253 -21.89 -4.62 29.85
CA LEU A 253 -21.45 -3.82 28.69
C LEU A 253 -22.46 -3.92 27.55
N ARG A 254 -23.01 -5.11 27.31
CA ARG A 254 -24.05 -5.33 26.30
C ARG A 254 -25.34 -4.59 26.64
N ASP A 255 -25.74 -4.57 27.89
CA ASP A 255 -26.97 -3.92 28.35
C ASP A 255 -26.79 -2.40 28.48
N SER A 256 -25.60 -1.92 28.82
CA SER A 256 -25.23 -0.50 28.74
C SER A 256 -25.28 0.00 27.29
N LEU A 257 -24.69 -0.74 26.35
CA LEU A 257 -24.78 -0.43 24.91
C LEU A 257 -26.22 -0.43 24.40
N ARG A 258 -27.12 -1.20 25.00
CA ARG A 258 -28.55 -1.22 24.68
C ARG A 258 -29.32 -0.08 25.34
N SER A 259 -28.99 0.28 26.61
CA SER A 259 -29.74 1.25 27.38
C SER A 259 -29.52 2.69 26.92
N GLU A 260 -28.39 2.99 26.30
CA GLU A 260 -28.08 4.33 25.81
C GLU A 260 -28.77 4.69 24.49
N ASN A 261 -29.79 3.95 24.08
CA ASN A 261 -30.49 4.14 22.80
C ASN A 261 -29.55 4.15 21.57
N VAL A 262 -28.39 3.62 21.77
CA VAL A 262 -27.37 3.43 20.78
C VAL A 262 -27.82 2.22 19.98
N GLY A 263 -28.65 2.45 19.01
CA GLY A 263 -29.20 1.38 18.19
C GLY A 263 -28.12 0.34 17.85
N PHE A 264 -28.53 -0.83 17.45
CA PHE A 264 -27.69 -1.97 17.01
C PHE A 264 -26.45 -1.59 16.17
N MET A 265 -26.35 -0.35 15.78
CA MET A 265 -25.41 0.25 14.85
C MET A 265 -24.12 0.76 15.51
N ARG A 266 -24.01 0.79 16.81
CA ARG A 266 -22.72 1.01 17.52
C ARG A 266 -21.99 -0.28 17.86
N VAL A 267 -22.47 -1.41 17.37
CA VAL A 267 -21.67 -2.63 17.38
C VAL A 267 -20.44 -2.37 16.51
N PRO A 268 -19.23 -2.75 16.95
CA PRO A 268 -18.03 -2.63 16.14
C PRO A 268 -18.30 -3.19 14.76
N GLN A 269 -18.22 -2.34 13.75
CA GLN A 269 -18.44 -2.81 12.40
C GLN A 269 -17.26 -3.68 12.02
N THR A 270 -17.55 -4.80 11.38
CA THR A 270 -16.51 -5.63 10.78
C THR A 270 -15.63 -4.75 9.91
N PRO A 271 -14.30 -4.80 10.03
CA PRO A 271 -13.44 -4.09 9.12
C PRO A 271 -13.83 -4.42 7.69
N LEU A 272 -13.99 -3.38 6.87
CA LEU A 272 -14.25 -3.59 5.46
C LEU A 272 -13.02 -4.26 4.84
N THR A 273 -13.22 -5.39 4.19
CA THR A 273 -12.17 -6.06 3.42
C THR A 273 -12.61 -6.18 1.99
N ALA A 274 -11.94 -5.50 1.08
CA ALA A 274 -12.16 -5.60 -0.34
C ALA A 274 -11.25 -6.70 -0.94
N VAL A 275 -11.85 -7.55 -1.77
CA VAL A 275 -11.17 -8.57 -2.54
C VAL A 275 -11.53 -8.39 -4.01
N GLY A 276 -10.60 -7.86 -4.79
CA GLY A 276 -10.75 -7.57 -6.22
C GLY A 276 -9.45 -7.85 -6.97
N ALA A 277 -8.76 -8.93 -6.59
CA ALA A 277 -7.45 -9.29 -7.10
C ALA A 277 -6.48 -8.08 -7.02
N CYS A 278 -5.80 -7.74 -8.11
CA CYS A 278 -4.82 -6.64 -8.12
C CYS A 278 -5.45 -5.23 -7.99
N ALA A 279 -6.78 -5.10 -8.12
CA ALA A 279 -7.49 -3.83 -7.96
C ALA A 279 -8.02 -3.62 -6.53
N SER A 280 -7.85 -4.59 -5.63
CA SER A 280 -8.48 -4.63 -4.30
C SER A 280 -8.33 -3.33 -3.51
N SER A 281 -7.13 -2.75 -3.48
CA SER A 281 -6.88 -1.56 -2.65
C SER A 281 -7.60 -0.31 -3.16
N LEU A 282 -7.68 -0.09 -4.47
CA LEU A 282 -8.44 1.04 -5.01
C LEU A 282 -9.95 0.83 -4.89
N VAL A 283 -10.41 -0.41 -5.07
CA VAL A 283 -11.82 -0.78 -4.82
C VAL A 283 -12.19 -0.54 -3.36
N ALA A 284 -11.30 -0.87 -2.40
CA ALA A 284 -11.54 -0.60 -0.98
C ALA A 284 -11.79 0.88 -0.68
N LEU A 285 -11.09 1.79 -1.35
CA LEU A 285 -11.34 3.23 -1.22
C LEU A 285 -12.72 3.59 -1.78
N ALA A 286 -13.07 3.09 -2.97
CA ALA A 286 -14.35 3.36 -3.59
C ALA A 286 -15.54 2.91 -2.72
N ASP A 287 -15.38 1.82 -1.97
CA ASP A 287 -16.39 1.31 -1.05
C ASP A 287 -16.50 2.14 0.25
N VAL A 288 -15.39 2.70 0.73
CA VAL A 288 -15.37 3.42 2.02
C VAL A 288 -15.55 4.92 1.88
N ALA A 289 -15.17 5.51 0.76
CA ALA A 289 -15.27 6.94 0.51
C ALA A 289 -16.70 7.50 0.69
N PRO A 290 -17.77 6.86 0.16
CA PRO A 290 -19.13 7.30 0.40
C PRO A 290 -19.51 7.32 1.89
N GLN A 291 -18.97 6.42 2.69
CA GLN A 291 -19.27 6.34 4.12
C GLN A 291 -18.72 7.53 4.92
N LEU A 292 -17.61 8.12 4.46
CA LEU A 292 -17.04 9.35 5.02
C LEU A 292 -17.85 10.60 4.63
N LEU A 293 -18.54 10.56 3.50
CA LEU A 293 -19.21 11.72 2.92
C LEU A 293 -20.71 11.79 3.25
N PHE A 294 -21.39 10.65 3.28
CA PHE A 294 -22.83 10.62 3.41
C PHE A 294 -23.26 10.17 4.80
N ASP A 295 -24.32 10.78 5.28
CA ASP A 295 -25.01 10.37 6.50
C ASP A 295 -26.10 9.37 6.16
N TYR A 296 -26.01 8.16 6.69
CA TYR A 296 -27.04 7.13 6.54
C TYR A 296 -27.81 7.00 7.85
N PRO A 297 -29.16 7.06 7.84
CA PRO A 297 -29.93 6.87 9.04
C PRO A 297 -29.58 5.55 9.75
N GLY A 298 -29.23 5.64 11.01
CA GLY A 298 -28.84 4.49 11.82
C GLY A 298 -27.39 4.03 11.65
N PHE A 299 -26.58 4.65 10.79
CA PHE A 299 -25.14 4.42 10.69
C PHE A 299 -24.37 5.57 11.32
N GLN A 300 -23.39 5.24 12.13
CA GLN A 300 -22.46 6.24 12.57
C GLN A 300 -21.46 6.53 11.46
N LYS A 301 -21.49 7.78 10.98
CA LYS A 301 -20.54 8.27 9.99
C LYS A 301 -19.13 8.24 10.57
N PRO A 302 -18.18 7.56 9.94
CA PRO A 302 -16.80 7.60 10.38
C PRO A 302 -16.24 9.02 10.20
N LYS A 303 -15.35 9.41 11.12
CA LYS A 303 -14.59 10.66 11.04
C LYS A 303 -13.26 10.45 10.33
N MET A 304 -12.69 9.27 10.46
CA MET A 304 -11.41 8.90 9.84
C MET A 304 -11.42 7.43 9.48
N VAL A 305 -10.75 7.10 8.40
CA VAL A 305 -10.54 5.74 7.92
C VAL A 305 -9.06 5.49 7.78
N LEU A 306 -8.59 4.38 8.31
CA LEU A 306 -7.30 3.80 8.01
C LEU A 306 -7.47 2.89 6.78
N TRP A 307 -6.98 3.34 5.66
CA TRP A 307 -6.98 2.59 4.41
C TRP A 307 -5.71 1.77 4.33
N THR A 308 -5.83 0.45 4.35
CA THR A 308 -4.71 -0.48 4.38
C THR A 308 -4.83 -1.54 3.30
N ALA A 309 -3.70 -2.08 2.88
CA ALA A 309 -3.66 -3.22 1.98
C ALA A 309 -2.41 -4.05 2.25
N ALA A 310 -2.52 -5.37 2.14
CA ALA A 310 -1.36 -6.24 2.22
C ALA A 310 -1.58 -7.56 1.47
N ASP A 311 -0.51 -8.04 0.87
CA ASP A 311 -0.43 -9.40 0.33
C ASP A 311 0.98 -9.97 0.53
N ALA A 312 1.01 -11.15 1.16
CA ALA A 312 2.19 -11.98 1.30
C ALA A 312 2.30 -12.94 0.11
N ALA A 313 2.20 -12.41 -1.11
CA ALA A 313 1.88 -13.13 -2.33
C ALA A 313 2.86 -14.26 -2.73
N LEU A 314 4.10 -14.22 -2.23
CA LEU A 314 5.10 -15.26 -2.48
C LEU A 314 5.01 -16.45 -1.52
N GLN A 315 4.07 -16.43 -0.57
CA GLN A 315 3.87 -17.57 0.31
C GLN A 315 3.40 -18.78 -0.48
N PRO A 316 4.03 -19.96 -0.32
CA PRO A 316 3.68 -21.16 -1.09
C PRO A 316 2.21 -21.58 -0.98
N ALA A 317 1.58 -21.22 0.14
CA ALA A 317 0.17 -21.49 0.38
C ALA A 317 -0.79 -20.93 -0.66
N TYR A 318 -0.40 -19.85 -1.33
CA TYR A 318 -1.26 -19.22 -2.34
C TYR A 318 -1.20 -19.90 -3.70
N GLY A 319 -0.21 -20.74 -3.95
CA GLY A 319 -0.03 -21.43 -5.23
C GLY A 319 0.08 -20.47 -6.42
N ILE A 320 0.52 -19.21 -6.18
CA ILE A 320 0.56 -18.16 -7.22
C ILE A 320 1.57 -18.53 -8.29
N LEU A 321 2.71 -19.07 -7.86
CA LEU A 321 3.79 -19.44 -8.78
C LEU A 321 3.32 -20.53 -9.75
N GLU A 322 2.55 -21.49 -9.25
CA GLU A 322 1.96 -22.56 -10.04
C GLU A 322 0.82 -22.06 -10.92
N ALA A 323 -0.07 -21.22 -10.35
CA ALA A 323 -1.25 -20.72 -11.05
C ALA A 323 -0.89 -19.79 -12.22
N PHE A 324 0.15 -18.96 -12.07
CA PHE A 324 0.54 -17.98 -13.07
C PHE A 324 1.80 -18.36 -13.87
N GLY A 325 2.51 -19.45 -13.49
CA GLY A 325 3.83 -19.81 -14.01
C GLY A 325 3.91 -19.96 -15.53
N GLY A 326 2.85 -20.46 -16.16
CA GLY A 326 2.85 -20.72 -17.60
C GLY A 326 2.66 -19.49 -18.50
N GLY A 327 2.00 -18.44 -18.03
CA GLY A 327 1.58 -17.33 -18.89
C GLY A 327 1.95 -15.94 -18.40
N ALA A 328 1.64 -15.64 -17.14
CA ALA A 328 1.73 -14.29 -16.62
C ALA A 328 3.06 -13.93 -15.94
N LEU A 329 3.86 -14.94 -15.53
CA LEU A 329 5.14 -14.71 -14.86
C LEU A 329 6.30 -14.60 -15.82
N MET A 330 7.28 -13.77 -15.48
CA MET A 330 8.58 -13.79 -16.10
C MET A 330 9.36 -14.99 -15.58
N THR A 331 9.55 -15.99 -16.41
CA THR A 331 10.31 -17.20 -16.08
C THR A 331 11.78 -17.02 -16.44
N GLY A 332 12.65 -17.81 -15.80
CA GLY A 332 14.07 -17.84 -16.16
C GLY A 332 14.31 -18.26 -17.61
N ASP A 333 13.51 -19.20 -18.11
CA ASP A 333 13.56 -19.63 -19.51
C ASP A 333 13.14 -18.51 -20.46
N LYS A 334 12.10 -17.75 -20.12
CA LYS A 334 11.69 -16.56 -20.90
C LYS A 334 12.79 -15.50 -20.89
N LEU A 335 13.37 -15.21 -19.73
CA LEU A 335 14.46 -14.25 -19.61
C LEU A 335 15.68 -14.69 -20.42
N ALA A 336 16.06 -15.96 -20.33
CA ALA A 336 17.17 -16.52 -21.11
C ALA A 336 16.90 -16.48 -22.62
N ALA A 337 15.68 -16.83 -23.04
CA ALA A 337 15.29 -16.76 -24.46
C ALA A 337 15.30 -15.32 -24.98
N LYS A 338 14.82 -14.36 -24.18
CA LYS A 338 14.90 -12.93 -24.53
C LYS A 338 16.33 -12.45 -24.66
N ASN A 339 17.18 -12.75 -23.69
CA ASN A 339 18.58 -12.37 -23.73
C ASN A 339 19.32 -13.01 -24.93
N ALA A 340 19.01 -14.25 -25.28
CA ALA A 340 19.57 -14.92 -26.46
C ALA A 340 19.08 -14.34 -27.80
N ALA A 341 17.88 -13.76 -27.82
CA ALA A 341 17.32 -13.14 -29.02
C ALA A 341 17.87 -11.72 -29.29
N HIS A 342 18.53 -11.11 -28.31
CA HIS A 342 19.13 -9.79 -28.46
C HIS A 342 20.43 -9.85 -29.30
N ALA A 343 20.33 -9.52 -30.58
CA ALA A 343 21.47 -9.42 -31.48
C ALA A 343 22.44 -8.27 -31.14
N ASP A 344 21.99 -7.29 -30.36
CA ASP A 344 22.72 -6.10 -29.92
C ASP A 344 23.45 -6.29 -28.58
N GLY A 345 23.39 -7.49 -28.00
CA GLY A 345 24.08 -7.82 -26.75
C GLY A 345 23.48 -7.18 -25.48
N VAL A 346 22.28 -6.58 -25.57
CA VAL A 346 21.60 -6.01 -24.42
C VAL A 346 21.01 -7.15 -23.58
N VAL A 347 21.73 -7.53 -22.54
CA VAL A 347 21.28 -8.56 -21.60
C VAL A 347 20.53 -7.92 -20.44
N ARG A 348 19.35 -8.45 -20.12
CA ARG A 348 18.63 -8.10 -18.90
C ARG A 348 19.04 -8.98 -17.75
N SER A 349 19.28 -8.36 -16.62
CA SER A 349 19.42 -9.06 -15.34
C SER A 349 18.05 -9.49 -14.81
N VAL A 350 18.06 -10.34 -13.80
CA VAL A 350 16.85 -10.68 -13.03
C VAL A 350 16.17 -9.41 -12.48
N HIS A 351 16.96 -8.45 -12.05
CA HIS A 351 16.48 -7.18 -11.48
C HIS A 351 15.72 -6.31 -12.49
N ASP A 352 16.08 -6.38 -13.76
CA ASP A 352 15.46 -5.62 -14.85
C ASP A 352 14.38 -6.43 -15.59
N SER A 353 14.08 -7.62 -15.12
CA SER A 353 13.23 -8.58 -15.85
C SER A 353 11.76 -8.16 -15.92
N LEU A 354 11.26 -7.37 -14.96
CA LEU A 354 9.94 -6.75 -15.07
C LEU A 354 10.07 -5.44 -15.84
N ALA A 355 9.77 -5.48 -17.12
CA ALA A 355 9.97 -4.38 -18.05
C ALA A 355 8.65 -3.93 -18.70
N PRO A 356 7.76 -3.23 -17.97
CA PRO A 356 6.52 -2.72 -18.55
C PRO A 356 6.81 -1.80 -19.72
N PHE A 357 5.99 -1.87 -20.74
CA PHE A 357 6.04 -1.04 -21.95
C PHE A 357 7.29 -1.27 -22.82
N ASP A 358 8.22 -2.08 -22.37
CA ASP A 358 9.43 -2.41 -23.12
C ASP A 358 9.18 -3.59 -24.10
N ILE A 359 9.94 -3.63 -25.18
CA ILE A 359 9.87 -4.72 -26.14
C ILE A 359 10.15 -6.10 -25.51
N ASP A 360 10.85 -6.10 -24.38
CA ASP A 360 11.17 -7.31 -23.62
C ASP A 360 10.09 -7.68 -22.59
N ALA A 361 9.01 -6.91 -22.48
CA ALA A 361 7.89 -7.25 -21.62
C ALA A 361 7.36 -8.66 -21.95
N ASP A 362 7.40 -9.58 -20.97
CA ASP A 362 6.93 -10.96 -21.19
C ASP A 362 6.47 -11.65 -19.90
N GLY A 363 6.24 -10.90 -18.87
CA GLY A 363 5.72 -11.44 -17.63
C GLY A 363 5.92 -10.50 -16.45
N THR A 364 5.10 -10.72 -15.43
CA THR A 364 5.23 -10.03 -14.15
C THR A 364 6.18 -10.78 -13.23
N VAL A 365 6.66 -10.10 -12.22
CA VAL A 365 7.33 -10.70 -11.07
C VAL A 365 6.57 -10.32 -9.82
N VAL A 366 6.23 -11.33 -9.03
CA VAL A 366 5.42 -11.17 -7.81
C VAL A 366 6.29 -10.68 -6.66
N GLY A 367 5.70 -9.86 -5.78
CA GLY A 367 6.33 -9.37 -4.57
C GLY A 367 5.39 -9.40 -3.38
N HIS A 368 5.95 -9.31 -2.17
CA HIS A 368 5.19 -9.01 -0.96
C HIS A 368 4.99 -7.51 -0.82
N GLY A 369 3.88 -7.10 -0.24
CA GLY A 369 3.65 -5.70 0.05
C GLY A 369 2.65 -5.47 1.16
N GLY A 370 2.84 -4.37 1.89
CA GLY A 370 1.93 -3.88 2.90
C GLY A 370 1.95 -2.36 2.97
N SER A 371 0.80 -1.73 2.92
CA SER A 371 0.66 -0.28 2.92
C SER A 371 -0.47 0.20 3.81
N GLY A 372 -0.36 1.44 4.30
CA GLY A 372 -1.40 2.13 5.05
C GLY A 372 -1.39 3.63 4.79
N LEU A 373 -2.57 4.24 4.79
CA LEU A 373 -2.79 5.66 4.61
C LEU A 373 -4.05 6.10 5.37
N LEU A 374 -4.03 7.27 5.99
CA LEU A 374 -5.21 7.83 6.63
C LEU A 374 -6.01 8.71 5.66
N VAL A 375 -7.33 8.56 5.70
CA VAL A 375 -8.30 9.34 4.91
C VAL A 375 -9.35 9.93 5.83
N THR A 376 -9.66 11.20 5.64
CA THR A 376 -10.71 11.90 6.38
C THR A 376 -11.34 13.00 5.52
N THR A 377 -12.27 13.78 6.07
CA THR A 377 -12.79 14.96 5.38
C THR A 377 -11.88 16.17 5.58
N LEU A 378 -11.91 17.10 4.63
CA LEU A 378 -11.13 18.35 4.71
C LEU A 378 -11.48 19.13 5.99
N ASP A 379 -12.76 19.30 6.30
CA ASP A 379 -13.20 20.00 7.52
C ASP A 379 -12.60 19.38 8.79
N PHE A 380 -12.63 18.04 8.89
CA PHE A 380 -12.09 17.34 10.04
C PHE A 380 -10.56 17.49 10.13
N ALA A 381 -9.85 17.39 9.01
CA ALA A 381 -8.39 17.55 8.98
C ALA A 381 -7.96 18.98 9.38
N LEU A 382 -8.65 20.01 8.86
CA LEU A 382 -8.38 21.41 9.22
C LEU A 382 -8.57 21.65 10.72
N ARG A 383 -9.70 21.23 11.30
CA ARG A 383 -10.02 21.45 12.74
C ARG A 383 -9.10 20.70 13.69
N HIS A 384 -8.55 19.58 13.26
CA HIS A 384 -7.67 18.76 14.09
C HIS A 384 -6.18 18.96 13.79
N HIS A 385 -5.84 19.94 12.93
CA HIS A 385 -4.46 20.24 12.52
C HIS A 385 -3.71 19.00 12.03
N LEU A 386 -4.36 18.22 11.16
CA LEU A 386 -3.73 17.07 10.53
C LEU A 386 -2.96 17.51 9.29
N ASP A 387 -1.80 16.93 9.00
CA ASP A 387 -1.05 17.28 7.77
C ASP A 387 -1.75 16.72 6.54
N ILE A 388 -2.41 17.59 5.79
CA ILE A 388 -3.09 17.25 4.55
C ILE A 388 -2.05 17.15 3.44
N THR A 389 -1.94 15.97 2.83
CA THR A 389 -0.93 15.67 1.81
C THR A 389 -1.51 15.65 0.39
N SER A 390 -2.77 15.30 0.24
CA SER A 390 -3.49 15.45 -1.03
C SER A 390 -4.99 15.58 -0.82
N ILE A 391 -5.67 16.04 -1.85
CA ILE A 391 -7.13 16.01 -1.95
C ILE A 391 -7.50 14.83 -2.87
N ILE A 392 -8.37 13.95 -2.42
CA ILE A 392 -8.97 12.92 -3.24
C ILE A 392 -10.14 13.56 -3.98
N VAL A 393 -9.97 13.82 -5.26
CA VAL A 393 -10.96 14.53 -6.08
C VAL A 393 -11.86 13.59 -6.88
N GLY A 394 -11.53 12.29 -6.91
CA GLY A 394 -12.38 11.31 -7.55
C GLY A 394 -11.89 9.88 -7.31
N TRP A 395 -12.82 8.97 -7.43
CA TRP A 395 -12.56 7.54 -7.43
C TRP A 395 -13.54 6.84 -8.34
N GLY A 396 -13.17 5.67 -8.83
CA GLY A 396 -14.03 4.87 -9.66
C GLY A 396 -13.74 3.39 -9.48
N GLN A 397 -14.77 2.58 -9.64
CA GLN A 397 -14.66 1.13 -9.68
C GLN A 397 -15.61 0.56 -10.71
N SER A 398 -15.22 -0.54 -11.31
CA SER A 398 -16.03 -1.23 -12.28
C SER A 398 -15.64 -2.70 -12.40
N ALA A 399 -16.49 -3.46 -13.05
CA ALA A 399 -16.18 -4.82 -13.46
C ALA A 399 -16.32 -4.95 -14.99
N GLU A 400 -15.50 -5.83 -15.58
CA GLU A 400 -15.65 -6.17 -16.99
C GLU A 400 -16.95 -6.94 -17.20
N ALA A 401 -17.82 -6.40 -18.05
CA ALA A 401 -19.03 -7.09 -18.44
C ALA A 401 -18.71 -8.25 -19.41
N GLY A 402 -19.35 -9.39 -19.23
CA GLY A 402 -19.29 -10.48 -20.21
C GLY A 402 -18.52 -11.73 -19.79
N GLY A 403 -18.25 -11.92 -18.50
CA GLY A 403 -17.73 -13.18 -17.94
C GLY A 403 -16.35 -13.60 -18.43
N LYS A 404 -15.58 -12.68 -19.01
CA LYS A 404 -14.19 -12.94 -19.38
C LYS A 404 -13.30 -12.82 -18.16
N ALA A 405 -13.04 -13.95 -17.53
CA ALA A 405 -12.14 -14.07 -16.39
C ALA A 405 -10.67 -13.74 -16.72
N HIS A 406 -10.32 -13.54 -17.99
CA HIS A 406 -8.95 -13.47 -18.46
C HIS A 406 -8.72 -12.31 -19.42
N PHE A 407 -7.58 -11.65 -19.33
CA PHE A 407 -6.76 -10.96 -20.31
C PHE A 407 -7.45 -10.56 -21.64
N ALA A 408 -8.64 -10.02 -21.59
CA ALA A 408 -9.43 -9.77 -22.79
C ALA A 408 -8.99 -8.53 -23.60
N GLY A 409 -7.86 -7.93 -23.26
CA GLY A 409 -7.40 -6.67 -23.85
C GLY A 409 -8.07 -5.45 -23.21
N VAL A 410 -8.09 -4.33 -23.93
CA VAL A 410 -8.75 -3.10 -23.48
C VAL A 410 -10.24 -3.38 -23.32
N GLY A 411 -10.73 -3.31 -22.08
CA GLY A 411 -12.13 -3.50 -21.74
C GLY A 411 -12.78 -2.19 -21.31
N PHE A 412 -14.10 -2.13 -21.40
CA PHE A 412 -14.86 -0.96 -20.95
C PHE A 412 -14.79 -0.74 -19.44
N GLY A 413 -14.47 -1.77 -18.65
CA GLY A 413 -14.42 -1.66 -17.21
C GLY A 413 -13.35 -0.69 -16.73
N GLY A 414 -12.12 -0.87 -17.19
CA GLY A 414 -11.02 0.03 -16.82
C GLY A 414 -11.25 1.47 -17.28
N GLU A 415 -11.78 1.65 -18.50
CA GLU A 415 -12.20 2.95 -19.01
C GLU A 415 -13.25 3.59 -18.09
N ASN A 416 -14.30 2.84 -17.75
CA ASN A 416 -15.37 3.34 -16.88
C ASN A 416 -14.89 3.74 -15.49
N ALA A 417 -13.97 2.99 -14.88
CA ALA A 417 -13.40 3.37 -13.58
C ALA A 417 -12.64 4.70 -13.65
N LEU A 418 -11.88 4.91 -14.73
CA LEU A 418 -11.17 6.17 -14.96
C LEU A 418 -12.13 7.33 -15.23
N VAL A 419 -13.13 7.12 -16.10
CA VAL A 419 -14.15 8.15 -16.41
C VAL A 419 -14.89 8.55 -15.14
N GLN A 420 -15.31 7.60 -14.29
CA GLN A 420 -15.94 7.90 -13.01
C GLN A 420 -15.06 8.80 -12.13
N ALA A 421 -13.77 8.46 -11.97
CA ALA A 421 -12.85 9.24 -11.15
C ALA A 421 -12.64 10.65 -11.71
N LEU A 422 -12.51 10.80 -13.02
CA LEU A 422 -12.28 12.08 -13.69
C LEU A 422 -13.54 12.93 -13.77
N ASP A 423 -14.71 12.34 -13.96
CA ASP A 423 -15.99 13.07 -13.92
C ASP A 423 -16.28 13.61 -12.51
N MET A 424 -16.02 12.81 -11.46
CA MET A 424 -16.11 13.29 -10.08
C MET A 424 -15.15 14.47 -9.82
N ALA A 425 -13.93 14.39 -10.35
CA ALA A 425 -12.96 15.48 -10.25
C ALA A 425 -13.48 16.77 -10.94
N TYR A 426 -14.11 16.63 -12.08
CA TYR A 426 -14.64 17.76 -12.84
C TYR A 426 -15.93 18.32 -12.22
N GLU A 427 -16.95 17.48 -12.06
CA GLU A 427 -18.27 17.91 -11.59
C GLU A 427 -18.27 18.34 -10.12
N GLY A 428 -17.53 17.60 -9.29
CA GLY A 428 -17.46 17.86 -7.84
C GLY A 428 -16.45 18.92 -7.46
N HIS A 429 -15.29 18.93 -8.11
CA HIS A 429 -14.14 19.71 -7.66
C HIS A 429 -13.65 20.76 -8.69
N GLY A 430 -14.18 20.75 -9.91
CA GLY A 430 -13.82 21.68 -10.97
C GLY A 430 -12.43 21.43 -11.58
N TYR A 431 -11.94 20.18 -11.53
CA TYR A 431 -10.68 19.78 -12.14
C TYR A 431 -10.95 18.92 -13.38
N GLY A 432 -10.62 19.47 -14.54
CA GLY A 432 -10.74 18.77 -15.82
C GLY A 432 -9.57 17.83 -16.10
N VAL A 433 -9.67 17.09 -17.20
CA VAL A 433 -8.60 16.15 -17.61
C VAL A 433 -7.22 16.80 -17.73
N HIS A 434 -7.16 18.10 -18.07
CA HIS A 434 -5.92 18.86 -18.23
C HIS A 434 -5.22 19.21 -16.91
N ASP A 435 -5.90 19.02 -15.79
CA ASP A 435 -5.33 19.25 -14.47
C ASP A 435 -4.52 18.06 -13.95
N PHE A 436 -4.46 16.96 -14.70
CA PHE A 436 -3.71 15.76 -14.34
C PHE A 436 -2.46 15.62 -15.20
N HIS A 437 -1.35 15.23 -14.57
CA HIS A 437 -0.03 15.20 -15.20
C HIS A 437 0.73 13.89 -14.99
N TYR A 438 0.30 13.08 -14.03
CA TYR A 438 0.95 11.82 -13.68
C TYR A 438 -0.05 10.67 -13.66
N LEU A 439 0.36 9.54 -14.22
CA LEU A 439 -0.36 8.26 -14.17
C LEU A 439 0.49 7.23 -13.45
N ALA A 440 0.07 6.81 -12.26
CA ALA A 440 0.58 5.60 -11.64
C ALA A 440 -0.14 4.40 -12.26
N ALA A 441 0.48 3.81 -13.26
CA ALA A 441 -0.10 2.78 -14.10
C ALA A 441 -0.09 1.39 -13.45
N HIS A 442 -0.98 0.51 -13.88
CA HIS A 442 -0.99 -0.89 -13.42
C HIS A 442 0.29 -1.63 -13.80
N ALA A 443 0.73 -1.56 -15.05
CA ALA A 443 2.06 -1.89 -15.56
C ALA A 443 2.67 -3.20 -15.02
N THR A 444 2.01 -4.33 -15.23
CA THR A 444 2.45 -5.64 -14.72
C THR A 444 3.64 -6.25 -15.46
N GLY A 445 4.05 -5.68 -16.60
CA GLY A 445 5.17 -6.19 -17.40
C GLY A 445 4.81 -7.34 -18.33
N THR A 446 3.55 -7.75 -18.43
CA THR A 446 3.12 -8.64 -19.50
C THR A 446 2.86 -7.83 -20.77
N ARG A 447 3.13 -8.41 -21.93
CA ARG A 447 2.97 -7.75 -23.23
C ARG A 447 1.53 -7.25 -23.44
N THR A 448 0.55 -8.11 -23.16
CA THR A 448 -0.87 -7.77 -23.28
C THR A 448 -1.27 -6.63 -22.32
N ASN A 449 -0.76 -6.63 -21.08
CA ASN A 449 -1.09 -5.60 -20.12
C ASN A 449 -0.52 -4.24 -20.52
N SER A 450 0.69 -4.17 -21.06
CA SER A 450 1.30 -2.90 -21.50
C SER A 450 0.39 -2.16 -22.49
N LYS A 451 -0.17 -2.86 -23.47
CA LYS A 451 -1.11 -2.28 -24.44
C LYS A 451 -2.47 -1.96 -23.80
N THR A 452 -2.99 -2.85 -22.99
CA THR A 452 -4.27 -2.67 -22.30
C THR A 452 -4.23 -1.46 -21.36
N ASP A 453 -3.15 -1.30 -20.63
CA ASP A 453 -2.98 -0.25 -19.62
C ASP A 453 -3.00 1.15 -20.25
N LEU A 454 -2.13 1.37 -21.25
CA LEU A 454 -2.08 2.65 -21.96
C LEU A 454 -3.34 2.89 -22.79
N GLY A 455 -3.88 1.86 -23.42
CA GLY A 455 -5.12 1.94 -24.20
C GLY A 455 -6.32 2.31 -23.33
N THR A 456 -6.45 1.67 -22.17
CA THR A 456 -7.49 1.98 -21.19
C THR A 456 -7.35 3.40 -20.64
N ALA A 457 -6.12 3.79 -20.30
CA ALA A 457 -5.86 5.14 -19.81
C ALA A 457 -6.23 6.21 -20.87
N LEU A 458 -5.84 6.01 -22.12
CA LEU A 458 -6.17 6.91 -23.22
C LEU A 458 -7.68 6.96 -23.49
N ALA A 459 -8.35 5.81 -23.50
CA ALA A 459 -9.80 5.73 -23.68
C ALA A 459 -10.54 6.46 -22.54
N GLY A 460 -10.13 6.24 -21.29
CA GLY A 460 -10.69 6.92 -20.12
C GLY A 460 -10.50 8.44 -20.16
N LEU A 461 -9.30 8.91 -20.53
CA LEU A 461 -9.03 10.34 -20.71
C LEU A 461 -9.90 10.96 -21.82
N ARG A 462 -10.04 10.28 -22.97
CA ARG A 462 -10.89 10.72 -24.08
C ARG A 462 -12.36 10.74 -23.67
N GLY A 463 -12.83 9.68 -23.05
CA GLY A 463 -14.22 9.58 -22.57
C GLY A 463 -14.56 10.68 -21.57
N ALA A 464 -13.69 10.94 -20.60
CA ALA A 464 -13.86 12.01 -19.64
C ALA A 464 -13.79 13.39 -20.32
N ALA A 465 -12.81 13.65 -21.19
CA ALA A 465 -12.71 14.91 -21.92
C ALA A 465 -13.98 15.21 -22.75
N GLN A 466 -14.51 14.21 -23.46
CA GLN A 466 -15.74 14.34 -24.21
C GLN A 466 -16.94 14.70 -23.31
N ARG A 467 -17.08 14.01 -22.19
CA ARG A 467 -18.17 14.27 -21.21
C ARG A 467 -18.04 15.66 -20.57
N GLN A 468 -16.81 16.13 -20.38
CA GLN A 468 -16.51 17.44 -19.81
C GLN A 468 -16.60 18.58 -20.85
N GLY A 469 -16.84 18.27 -22.12
CA GLY A 469 -16.83 19.27 -23.21
C GLY A 469 -15.45 19.88 -23.45
N LEU A 470 -14.40 19.18 -23.09
CA LEU A 470 -13.00 19.58 -23.22
C LEU A 470 -12.37 18.89 -24.45
N GLU A 471 -13.03 19.01 -25.61
CA GLU A 471 -12.53 18.46 -26.87
C GLU A 471 -11.27 19.23 -27.31
N GLY A 472 -10.18 18.52 -27.51
CA GLY A 472 -8.89 19.10 -27.92
C GLY A 472 -7.74 18.14 -27.66
N ASP A 473 -6.53 18.68 -27.63
CA ASP A 473 -5.34 17.89 -27.29
C ASP A 473 -5.38 17.47 -25.82
N LEU A 474 -5.35 16.16 -25.59
CA LEU A 474 -5.28 15.60 -24.24
C LEU A 474 -3.95 15.90 -23.55
N PRO A 475 -3.94 16.01 -22.22
CA PRO A 475 -2.69 16.18 -21.49
C PRO A 475 -1.79 14.98 -21.71
N LYS A 476 -0.50 15.23 -21.90
CA LYS A 476 0.50 14.16 -21.99
C LYS A 476 0.94 13.77 -20.59
N LEU A 477 0.34 12.70 -20.05
CA LEU A 477 0.65 12.23 -18.72
C LEU A 477 2.03 11.58 -18.65
N PHE A 478 2.77 11.89 -17.60
CA PHE A 478 3.97 11.14 -17.23
C PHE A 478 3.56 9.82 -16.59
N VAL A 479 4.12 8.71 -17.07
CA VAL A 479 3.75 7.37 -16.62
C VAL A 479 4.83 6.80 -15.71
N GLY A 480 4.41 6.34 -14.53
CA GLY A 480 5.25 5.59 -13.62
C GLY A 480 4.54 4.35 -13.07
N THR A 481 5.31 3.46 -12.47
CA THR A 481 4.77 2.27 -11.82
C THR A 481 5.63 1.84 -10.64
N PRO A 482 5.02 1.52 -9.47
CA PRO A 482 5.76 1.00 -8.32
C PRO A 482 6.39 -0.36 -8.60
N LYS A 483 5.76 -1.15 -9.47
CA LYS A 483 6.20 -2.52 -9.75
C LYS A 483 7.58 -2.61 -10.37
N ALA A 484 7.91 -1.68 -11.28
CA ALA A 484 9.20 -1.66 -11.95
C ALA A 484 10.33 -1.09 -11.08
N VAL A 485 10.02 -0.39 -10.01
CA VAL A 485 11.02 0.30 -9.19
C VAL A 485 11.68 -0.61 -8.14
N GLY A 486 10.95 -1.55 -7.58
CA GLY A 486 11.55 -2.35 -6.51
C GLY A 486 10.79 -3.60 -6.11
N ASP A 487 9.49 -3.55 -6.12
CA ASP A 487 8.70 -4.51 -5.36
C ASP A 487 8.10 -5.63 -6.21
N GLY A 488 8.09 -5.45 -7.50
CA GLY A 488 7.29 -6.31 -8.34
C GLY A 488 5.80 -6.08 -8.14
N HIS A 489 5.03 -7.06 -8.50
CA HIS A 489 3.59 -7.04 -8.39
C HIS A 489 3.14 -7.54 -7.02
N THR A 490 2.79 -6.63 -6.13
CA THR A 490 2.34 -6.90 -4.76
C THR A 490 0.83 -7.18 -4.67
N MET A 491 0.26 -7.68 -5.75
CA MET A 491 -1.12 -8.12 -5.89
C MET A 491 -2.16 -7.08 -5.44
N GLY A 492 -3.02 -7.37 -4.47
CA GLY A 492 -4.07 -6.47 -4.02
C GLY A 492 -3.58 -5.19 -3.34
N GLU A 493 -2.36 -5.21 -2.82
CA GLU A 493 -1.74 -4.03 -2.20
C GLU A 493 -1.28 -2.99 -3.24
N THR A 494 -0.99 -3.44 -4.45
CA THR A 494 -0.32 -2.62 -5.48
C THR A 494 -0.99 -1.28 -5.79
N GLY A 495 -2.31 -1.17 -5.63
CA GLY A 495 -3.03 0.08 -5.85
C GLY A 495 -2.73 1.15 -4.79
N LEU A 496 -2.67 0.76 -3.51
CA LEU A 496 -2.31 1.70 -2.44
C LEU A 496 -0.83 2.12 -2.55
N LYS A 497 0.03 1.24 -3.03
CA LYS A 497 1.41 1.57 -3.36
C LYS A 497 1.50 2.55 -4.54
N ALA A 498 0.65 2.39 -5.55
CA ALA A 498 0.54 3.36 -6.63
C ALA A 498 0.08 4.75 -6.11
N VAL A 499 -0.84 4.79 -5.14
CA VAL A 499 -1.22 6.02 -4.45
C VAL A 499 -0.05 6.62 -3.68
N ALA A 500 0.74 5.81 -2.96
CA ALA A 500 1.94 6.28 -2.28
C ALA A 500 2.93 6.96 -3.24
N GLN A 501 3.06 6.42 -4.44
CA GLN A 501 3.89 6.97 -5.51
C GLN A 501 3.32 8.27 -6.09
N ALA A 502 2.01 8.28 -6.36
CA ALA A 502 1.31 9.47 -6.86
C ALA A 502 1.33 10.62 -5.84
N LEU A 503 1.30 10.30 -4.53
CA LEU A 503 1.46 11.29 -3.46
C LEU A 503 2.80 12.02 -3.56
N GLN A 504 3.89 11.36 -3.96
CA GLN A 504 5.17 12.05 -4.15
C GLN A 504 5.08 13.09 -5.26
N PHE A 505 4.41 12.75 -6.36
CA PHE A 505 4.20 13.69 -7.46
C PHE A 505 3.43 14.93 -7.02
N VAL A 506 2.30 14.75 -6.37
CA VAL A 506 1.45 15.88 -5.92
C VAL A 506 2.02 16.64 -4.73
N LEU A 507 3.01 16.08 -4.04
CA LEU A 507 3.79 16.77 -3.01
C LEU A 507 4.97 17.58 -3.58
N GLY A 508 5.13 17.64 -4.91
CA GLY A 508 6.23 18.32 -5.57
C GLY A 508 7.57 17.60 -5.43
N ARG A 509 7.55 16.29 -5.14
CA ARG A 509 8.75 15.45 -5.01
C ARG A 509 8.95 14.61 -6.26
N LYS A 510 10.14 14.07 -6.45
CA LYS A 510 10.40 13.14 -7.55
C LYS A 510 9.49 11.92 -7.47
N ALA A 511 8.82 11.65 -8.57
CA ALA A 511 8.00 10.46 -8.75
C ALA A 511 8.64 9.53 -9.78
N PRO A 512 8.59 8.21 -9.59
CA PRO A 512 9.28 7.29 -10.48
C PRO A 512 8.66 7.26 -11.87
N GLY A 513 9.53 7.04 -12.86
CA GLY A 513 9.15 6.60 -14.18
C GLY A 513 9.03 5.08 -14.26
N VAL A 514 9.54 4.52 -15.33
CA VAL A 514 9.64 3.09 -15.57
C VAL A 514 11.12 2.70 -15.73
N PRO A 515 11.88 2.55 -14.65
CA PRO A 515 13.35 2.46 -14.70
C PRO A 515 13.87 1.26 -15.48
N THR A 516 13.04 0.27 -15.77
CA THR A 516 13.36 -0.90 -16.58
C THR A 516 13.03 -0.73 -18.06
N LEU A 517 12.45 0.40 -18.46
CA LEU A 517 12.18 0.74 -19.86
C LEU A 517 13.50 1.14 -20.55
N ARG A 518 13.94 0.33 -21.47
CA ARG A 518 15.13 0.57 -22.29
C ARG A 518 14.77 0.87 -23.74
N ARG A 519 13.77 0.16 -24.26
CA ARG A 519 13.32 0.27 -25.63
C ARG A 519 11.82 0.03 -25.72
N LEU A 520 11.09 1.09 -26.06
CA LEU A 520 9.63 1.03 -26.19
C LEU A 520 9.22 -0.08 -27.17
N ASP A 521 8.20 -0.86 -26.76
CA ASP A 521 7.59 -1.87 -27.63
C ASP A 521 6.93 -1.17 -28.85
N PRO A 522 7.33 -1.52 -30.09
CA PRO A 522 6.72 -0.95 -31.29
C PRO A 522 5.20 -1.14 -31.36
N ASP A 523 4.67 -2.19 -30.77
CA ASP A 523 3.23 -2.47 -30.74
C ASP A 523 2.45 -1.44 -29.92
N LEU A 524 3.14 -0.56 -29.20
CA LEU A 524 2.56 0.54 -28.41
C LEU A 524 2.58 1.89 -29.15
N ALA A 525 3.12 1.95 -30.37
CA ALA A 525 3.34 3.20 -31.11
C ALA A 525 2.07 4.05 -31.23
N ASP A 526 0.91 3.42 -31.42
CA ASP A 526 -0.38 4.10 -31.60
C ASP A 526 -0.85 4.82 -30.33
N VAL A 527 -0.44 4.37 -29.15
CA VAL A 527 -0.90 4.91 -27.86
C VAL A 527 0.18 5.65 -27.10
N ALA A 528 1.43 5.23 -27.26
CA ALA A 528 2.57 5.76 -26.50
C ALA A 528 2.81 7.27 -26.72
N GLY A 529 2.47 7.79 -27.92
CA GLY A 529 2.61 9.21 -28.25
C GLY A 529 1.81 10.16 -27.36
N HIS A 530 0.76 9.65 -26.70
CA HIS A 530 -0.08 10.39 -25.74
C HIS A 530 0.48 10.42 -24.32
N PHE A 531 1.58 9.74 -24.04
CA PHE A 531 2.20 9.62 -22.73
C PHE A 531 3.68 10.00 -22.76
N THR A 532 4.21 10.40 -21.61
CA THR A 532 5.65 10.49 -21.38
C THR A 532 6.10 9.20 -20.70
N LEU A 533 6.71 8.31 -21.48
CA LEU A 533 7.25 7.02 -21.04
C LEU A 533 8.77 7.15 -20.99
N GLN A 534 9.36 7.08 -19.82
CA GLN A 534 10.82 7.15 -19.65
C GLN A 534 11.27 6.38 -18.40
N ALA A 535 12.55 6.01 -18.39
CA ALA A 535 13.17 5.36 -17.25
C ALA A 535 13.37 6.33 -16.08
N GLU A 536 13.71 7.57 -16.39
CA GLU A 536 14.03 8.60 -15.40
C GLU A 536 12.80 9.04 -14.61
N PRO A 537 12.99 9.41 -13.33
CA PRO A 537 11.93 10.00 -12.52
C PRO A 537 11.40 11.32 -13.12
N SER A 538 10.13 11.61 -12.88
CA SER A 538 9.54 12.92 -13.11
C SER A 538 9.76 13.83 -11.92
N GLU A 539 10.02 15.10 -12.16
CA GLU A 539 9.84 16.12 -11.13
C GLU A 539 8.35 16.23 -10.79
N GLY A 540 8.02 16.26 -9.51
CA GLY A 540 6.66 16.45 -9.05
C GLY A 540 6.20 17.89 -9.23
N MET A 541 4.89 18.08 -9.17
CA MET A 541 4.26 19.40 -9.30
C MET A 541 3.57 19.79 -8.00
N ALA A 542 3.93 20.96 -7.48
CA ALA A 542 3.32 21.50 -6.25
C ALA A 542 1.83 21.88 -6.44
N ASP A 543 1.37 22.08 -7.67
CA ASP A 543 -0.04 22.23 -8.03
C ASP A 543 -0.37 21.27 -9.18
N GLY A 544 -0.21 19.98 -8.93
CA GLY A 544 -0.39 18.93 -9.92
C GLY A 544 -1.51 17.97 -9.56
N GLY A 545 -1.96 17.21 -10.56
CA GLY A 545 -2.88 16.10 -10.40
C GLY A 545 -2.23 14.79 -10.81
N ALA A 546 -2.61 13.72 -10.11
CA ALA A 546 -2.18 12.37 -10.41
C ALA A 546 -3.37 11.41 -10.46
N ILE A 547 -3.27 10.42 -11.32
CA ILE A 547 -4.24 9.34 -11.46
C ILE A 547 -3.55 8.04 -11.10
N CYS A 548 -4.19 7.22 -10.28
CA CYS A 548 -3.81 5.84 -10.03
C CYS A 548 -4.84 4.93 -10.67
N ALA A 549 -4.40 3.92 -11.40
CA ALA A 549 -5.29 2.95 -12.03
C ALA A 549 -4.77 1.53 -11.82
N THR A 550 -5.66 0.61 -11.48
CA THR A 550 -5.34 -0.81 -11.32
C THR A 550 -6.40 -1.68 -11.96
N GLN A 551 -5.95 -2.80 -12.51
CA GLN A 551 -6.78 -3.83 -13.11
C GLN A 551 -6.54 -5.16 -12.40
N GLY A 552 -7.58 -5.91 -12.10
CA GLY A 552 -7.51 -7.18 -11.39
C GLY A 552 -8.01 -8.35 -12.23
N PHE A 553 -7.43 -9.52 -12.02
CA PHE A 553 -7.99 -10.76 -12.55
C PHE A 553 -9.44 -10.93 -12.12
N GLY A 554 -10.27 -11.44 -13.01
CA GLY A 554 -11.71 -11.49 -12.80
C GLY A 554 -12.44 -10.23 -13.25
N GLY A 555 -11.74 -9.25 -13.82
CA GLY A 555 -12.31 -8.06 -14.43
C GLY A 555 -12.55 -6.91 -13.47
N TYR A 556 -11.94 -6.91 -12.28
CA TYR A 556 -12.03 -5.79 -11.35
C TYR A 556 -11.14 -4.63 -11.81
N ASN A 557 -11.68 -3.41 -11.71
CA ASN A 557 -10.94 -2.20 -12.05
C ASN A 557 -11.16 -1.14 -10.98
N GLY A 558 -10.08 -0.42 -10.64
CA GLY A 558 -10.13 0.69 -9.71
C GLY A 558 -9.31 1.88 -10.20
N ALA A 559 -9.80 3.09 -9.95
CA ALA A 559 -9.10 4.33 -10.23
C ALA A 559 -9.28 5.33 -9.08
N VAL A 560 -8.27 6.15 -8.85
CA VAL A 560 -8.28 7.25 -7.88
C VAL A 560 -7.60 8.45 -8.51
N ALA A 561 -8.23 9.62 -8.38
CA ALA A 561 -7.70 10.90 -8.82
C ALA A 561 -7.32 11.75 -7.61
N LEU A 562 -6.09 12.23 -7.58
CA LEU A 562 -5.49 13.03 -6.51
C LEU A 562 -5.10 14.41 -7.02
N ARG A 563 -5.22 15.42 -6.16
CA ARG A 563 -4.70 16.76 -6.39
C ARG A 563 -3.79 17.19 -5.26
N SER A 564 -2.84 18.05 -5.57
CA SER A 564 -1.99 18.69 -4.57
C SER A 564 -2.81 19.41 -3.52
N ALA A 565 -2.43 19.28 -2.27
CA ALA A 565 -2.95 20.07 -1.17
C ALA A 565 -2.23 21.43 -1.17
N THR A 566 -2.94 22.49 -1.50
CA THR A 566 -2.44 23.88 -1.51
C THR A 566 -3.47 24.81 -0.88
N ALA A 567 -3.04 25.98 -0.43
CA ALA A 567 -3.96 26.99 0.11
C ALA A 567 -5.05 27.37 -0.92
N ASP A 568 -4.67 27.52 -2.20
CA ASP A 568 -5.60 27.83 -3.28
C ASP A 568 -6.57 26.68 -3.55
N ALA A 569 -6.11 25.43 -3.45
CA ALA A 569 -6.98 24.28 -3.57
C ALA A 569 -8.02 24.23 -2.44
N PHE A 570 -7.63 24.54 -1.21
CA PHE A 570 -8.59 24.59 -0.07
C PHE A 570 -9.58 25.74 -0.21
N ALA A 571 -9.16 26.89 -0.74
CA ALA A 571 -10.04 28.03 -0.95
C ALA A 571 -11.16 27.78 -1.98
N ARG A 572 -11.06 26.71 -2.78
CA ARG A 572 -12.13 26.28 -3.69
C ARG A 572 -13.33 25.68 -2.99
N TYR A 573 -13.21 25.34 -1.70
CA TYR A 573 -14.26 24.67 -0.92
C TYR A 573 -14.87 25.64 0.10
N ALA A 574 -16.12 25.40 0.46
CA ALA A 574 -16.79 26.17 1.51
C ALA A 574 -16.25 25.75 2.90
N CYS A 575 -15.11 26.30 3.26
CA CYS A 575 -14.47 26.14 4.57
C CYS A 575 -14.91 27.27 5.52
N ASP A 576 -14.87 26.97 6.82
CA ASP A 576 -14.88 28.00 7.86
C ASP A 576 -13.60 28.83 7.72
N ALA A 577 -13.74 30.15 7.50
CA ALA A 577 -12.63 31.02 7.18
C ALA A 577 -11.60 31.13 8.33
N ASP A 578 -12.05 31.13 9.56
CA ASP A 578 -11.19 31.23 10.74
C ASP A 578 -10.41 29.93 10.94
N VAL A 579 -11.07 28.78 10.78
CA VAL A 579 -10.44 27.45 10.83
C VAL A 579 -9.40 27.31 9.73
N LEU A 580 -9.73 27.69 8.49
CA LEU A 580 -8.79 27.62 7.39
C LEU A 580 -7.56 28.51 7.60
N LYS A 581 -7.78 29.73 8.05
CA LYS A 581 -6.71 30.69 8.34
C LYS A 581 -5.77 30.19 9.43
N ASP A 582 -6.34 29.66 10.52
CA ASP A 582 -5.56 29.09 11.63
C ASP A 582 -4.75 27.89 11.19
N TYR A 583 -5.38 26.97 10.45
CA TYR A 583 -4.69 25.82 9.87
C TYR A 583 -3.54 26.22 8.94
N LEU A 584 -3.75 27.14 8.01
CA LEU A 584 -2.71 27.56 7.06
C LEU A 584 -1.51 28.21 7.76
N ALA A 585 -1.75 28.93 8.85
CA ALA A 585 -0.68 29.51 9.66
C ALA A 585 0.17 28.43 10.36
N ALA A 586 -0.46 27.35 10.81
CA ALA A 586 0.20 26.24 11.50
C ALA A 586 0.79 25.19 10.56
N TRP A 587 0.31 25.08 9.33
CA TRP A 587 0.56 23.96 8.42
C TRP A 587 2.04 23.65 8.15
N PRO A 588 2.96 24.61 7.93
CA PRO A 588 4.38 24.31 7.76
C PRO A 588 4.97 23.58 8.97
N THR A 589 4.60 24.00 10.17
CA THR A 589 5.02 23.36 11.43
C THR A 589 4.44 21.96 11.57
N ILE A 590 3.13 21.80 11.30
CA ILE A 590 2.43 20.51 11.33
C ILE A 590 3.13 19.51 10.42
N ARG A 591 3.47 19.93 9.20
CA ARG A 591 4.16 19.11 8.20
C ARG A 591 5.55 18.69 8.67
N ALA A 592 6.36 19.63 9.13
CA ALA A 592 7.71 19.35 9.62
C ALA A 592 7.71 18.39 10.80
N GLU A 593 6.83 18.59 11.77
CA GLU A 593 6.68 17.70 12.91
C GLU A 593 6.19 16.30 12.52
N ARG A 594 5.27 16.20 11.55
CA ARG A 594 4.84 14.90 11.03
C ARG A 594 6.01 14.15 10.40
N GLU A 595 6.80 14.80 9.57
CA GLU A 595 7.97 14.18 8.92
C GLU A 595 8.96 13.63 9.94
N VAL A 596 9.19 14.36 11.03
CA VAL A 596 10.02 13.87 12.13
C VAL A 596 9.40 12.64 12.80
N ARG A 597 8.09 12.70 13.15
CA ARG A 597 7.42 11.55 13.80
C ARG A 597 7.45 10.29 12.94
N GLU A 598 7.14 10.42 11.65
CA GLU A 598 7.16 9.29 10.71
C GLU A 598 8.58 8.71 10.59
N ARG A 599 9.60 9.56 10.48
CA ARG A 599 10.99 9.14 10.43
C ARG A 599 11.40 8.36 11.67
N VAL A 600 11.14 8.90 12.85
CA VAL A 600 11.44 8.26 14.14
C VAL A 600 10.75 6.90 14.27
N ALA A 601 9.46 6.83 13.93
CA ALA A 601 8.71 5.57 13.99
C ALA A 601 9.25 4.52 13.02
N ARG A 602 9.67 4.94 11.83
CA ARG A 602 10.22 4.02 10.83
C ARG A 602 11.59 3.48 11.23
N ARG A 603 12.39 4.28 11.93
CA ARG A 603 13.76 3.92 12.35
C ARG A 603 13.80 3.16 13.67
N SER A 604 12.70 3.03 14.39
CA SER A 604 12.67 2.30 15.66
C SER A 604 11.38 1.48 15.81
N PRO A 605 11.45 0.15 15.64
CA PRO A 605 10.31 -0.73 15.89
C PRO A 605 9.74 -0.62 17.30
N LYS A 606 10.58 -0.41 18.30
CA LYS A 606 10.16 -0.20 19.70
C LYS A 606 9.35 1.10 19.86
N LEU A 607 9.79 2.17 19.20
CA LEU A 607 9.05 3.43 19.20
C LEU A 607 7.76 3.32 18.41
N ALA A 608 7.75 2.64 17.27
CA ALA A 608 6.53 2.39 16.51
C ALA A 608 5.49 1.65 17.36
N LEU A 609 5.91 0.64 18.13
CA LEU A 609 5.03 -0.07 19.06
C LEU A 609 4.52 0.83 20.18
N ALA A 610 5.40 1.60 20.83
CA ALA A 610 5.01 2.55 21.87
C ALA A 610 4.06 3.63 21.34
N MET A 611 4.24 4.08 20.10
CA MET A 611 3.30 4.99 19.43
C MET A 611 1.96 4.32 19.18
N ALA A 612 1.93 3.06 18.76
CA ALA A 612 0.71 2.30 18.58
C ALA A 612 -0.10 2.20 19.89
N GLU A 613 0.58 1.98 21.01
CA GLU A 613 -0.07 1.96 22.34
C GLU A 613 -0.70 3.32 22.70
N ARG A 614 -0.08 4.42 22.27
CA ARG A 614 -0.66 5.77 22.46
C ARG A 614 -1.92 5.98 21.65
N HIS A 615 -2.05 5.31 20.50
CA HIS A 615 -3.24 5.41 19.64
C HIS A 615 -4.39 4.50 20.07
N ALA A 616 -4.20 3.65 21.06
CA ALA A 616 -5.27 2.81 21.57
C ALA A 616 -6.27 3.61 22.43
N TRP A 617 -7.57 3.36 22.24
CA TRP A 617 -8.61 3.91 23.11
C TRP A 617 -8.53 3.25 24.49
N LYS A 618 -8.27 4.06 25.50
CA LYS A 618 -8.20 3.66 26.91
C LYS A 618 -9.56 3.95 27.56
N GLY A 619 -10.03 3.08 28.43
CA GLY A 619 -11.18 3.43 29.29
C GLY A 619 -12.51 2.75 28.96
N LEU A 620 -12.55 1.81 28.01
CA LEU A 620 -13.67 0.85 27.93
C LEU A 620 -13.49 -0.30 28.95
N ASP A 621 -12.55 -0.13 29.87
CA ASP A 621 -12.24 -1.05 30.95
C ASP A 621 -12.92 -0.66 32.28
N ALA A 622 -13.69 0.43 32.31
CA ALA A 622 -14.47 0.85 33.45
C ALA A 622 -15.92 0.41 33.34
#